data_f51b01b061150fd001bd77d386e20841
#
_entry.id   f51b01b061150fd001bd77d386e20841
#
_cell.length_a   1.000
_cell.length_b   1.000
_cell.length_c   1.000
_cell.angle_alpha   90.00
_cell.angle_beta   90.00
_cell.angle_gamma   90.00
#
_symmetry.space_group_name_H-M   'P 1'
#
loop_
_entity.id
_entity.type
_entity.pdbx_description
1 polymer ?
#
loop_
_entity_poly.entity_id
_entity_poly.type
_entity_poly.pdbx_seq_one_letter_code
_entity_poly.pdbx_strand_id
1 'polypeptide(L)'
;MNTHEKRAEAPAESRSTLIIIVAVGAAILIAGFFYLLLRSTRITPGGEPTLQGAIRSGSPEFEKEKANIVLDTPEADEAKRPLGDIVMSLHTTVRNLTGKTLIGLEMWAAVVDHQGKPVKERTVVIVPTRQPELPPNKTLPVSILLEGLSDKDDRADIRMAVTAFKFKQ
;
A
#
# COMPACT_ATOMS: atom_id res chain seq x y z
N MET A 1 -26.89 -16.68 80.41
CA MET A 1 -27.71 -16.74 79.18
C MET A 1 -26.97 -15.86 78.15
N ASN A 2 -26.00 -16.45 77.45
CA ASN A 2 -25.15 -15.76 76.52
C ASN A 2 -25.50 -16.19 75.09
N THR A 3 -26.15 -15.33 74.35
CA THR A 3 -26.48 -15.53 72.93
C THR A 3 -25.30 -15.05 72.10
N HIS A 4 -24.53 -15.96 71.57
CA HIS A 4 -23.51 -15.67 70.57
C HIS A 4 -24.17 -15.45 69.20
N GLU A 5 -24.17 -14.22 68.78
CA GLU A 5 -24.59 -13.81 67.45
C GLU A 5 -23.48 -14.16 66.45
N LYS A 6 -23.72 -15.14 65.60
CA LYS A 6 -22.81 -15.63 64.58
C LYS A 6 -22.93 -14.72 63.36
N ARG A 7 -21.99 -13.79 63.27
CA ARG A 7 -21.84 -12.88 62.09
C ARG A 7 -21.43 -13.71 60.90
N ALA A 8 -22.28 -13.80 59.92
CA ALA A 8 -22.01 -14.49 58.66
C ALA A 8 -21.01 -13.64 57.82
N GLU A 9 -19.79 -14.13 57.68
CA GLU A 9 -18.82 -13.58 56.72
C GLU A 9 -19.28 -13.98 55.31
N ALA A 10 -19.57 -12.97 54.51
CA ALA A 10 -19.85 -13.16 53.09
C ALA A 10 -18.53 -13.47 52.30
N PRO A 11 -18.52 -14.42 51.36
CA PRO A 11 -17.31 -14.89 50.74
C PRO A 11 -16.68 -13.82 49.83
N ALA A 12 -15.45 -13.44 50.17
CA ALA A 12 -14.63 -12.51 49.39
C ALA A 12 -14.16 -13.06 48.01
N GLU A 13 -14.39 -14.34 47.76
CA GLU A 13 -13.91 -15.03 46.52
C GLU A 13 -14.65 -14.61 45.24
N SER A 14 -15.88 -14.15 45.33
CA SER A 14 -16.68 -13.80 44.13
C SER A 14 -16.16 -12.53 43.38
N ARG A 15 -15.57 -11.58 44.08
CA ARG A 15 -15.09 -10.29 43.48
C ARG A 15 -13.79 -10.48 42.72
N SER A 16 -12.85 -11.25 43.24
CA SER A 16 -11.56 -11.55 42.56
C SER A 16 -11.79 -12.30 41.26
N THR A 17 -12.64 -13.31 41.24
CA THR A 17 -12.92 -14.09 40.03
C THR A 17 -13.58 -13.23 38.95
N LEU A 18 -14.48 -12.33 39.32
CA LEU A 18 -15.16 -11.43 38.39
C LEU A 18 -14.18 -10.43 37.77
N ILE A 19 -13.25 -9.91 38.56
CA ILE A 19 -12.18 -8.99 38.07
C ILE A 19 -11.27 -9.74 37.08
N ILE A 20 -10.90 -10.97 37.35
CA ILE A 20 -10.05 -11.77 36.45
C ILE A 20 -10.75 -12.05 35.12
N ILE A 21 -12.04 -12.39 35.12
CA ILE A 21 -12.82 -12.65 33.90
C ILE A 21 -12.91 -11.38 33.05
N VAL A 22 -13.17 -10.23 33.67
CA VAL A 22 -13.22 -8.93 32.96
C VAL A 22 -11.85 -8.57 32.38
N ALA A 23 -10.77 -8.77 33.13
CA ALA A 23 -9.41 -8.48 32.67
C ALA A 23 -9.00 -9.35 31.49
N VAL A 24 -9.32 -10.66 31.53
CA VAL A 24 -9.05 -11.59 30.41
C VAL A 24 -9.90 -11.24 29.18
N GLY A 25 -11.17 -10.91 29.37
CA GLY A 25 -12.05 -10.45 28.30
C GLY A 25 -11.53 -9.20 27.60
N ALA A 26 -11.10 -8.20 28.38
CA ALA A 26 -10.51 -6.97 27.86
C ALA A 26 -9.21 -7.24 27.10
N ALA A 27 -8.34 -8.10 27.61
CA ALA A 27 -7.08 -8.48 26.96
C ALA A 27 -7.33 -9.17 25.60
N ILE A 28 -8.33 -10.05 25.49
CA ILE A 28 -8.71 -10.71 24.23
C ILE A 28 -9.27 -9.70 23.23
N LEU A 29 -10.09 -8.74 23.67
CA LEU A 29 -10.62 -7.68 22.80
C LEU A 29 -9.51 -6.77 22.28
N ILE A 30 -8.56 -6.38 23.12
CA ILE A 30 -7.41 -5.57 22.74
C ILE A 30 -6.53 -6.33 21.75
N ALA A 31 -6.22 -7.60 22.03
CA ALA A 31 -5.42 -8.44 21.13
C ALA A 31 -6.13 -8.67 19.78
N GLY A 32 -7.43 -8.90 19.77
CA GLY A 32 -8.27 -9.03 18.58
C GLY A 32 -8.28 -7.73 17.76
N PHE A 33 -8.42 -6.59 18.43
CA PHE A 33 -8.36 -5.27 17.79
C PHE A 33 -7.00 -4.98 17.15
N PHE A 34 -5.89 -5.25 17.86
CA PHE A 34 -4.54 -5.14 17.32
C PHE A 34 -4.30 -6.12 16.16
N TYR A 35 -4.79 -7.35 16.27
CA TYR A 35 -4.72 -8.32 15.17
C TYR A 35 -5.47 -7.84 13.92
N LEU A 36 -6.67 -7.27 14.08
CA LEU A 36 -7.44 -6.68 12.99
C LEU A 36 -6.73 -5.47 12.40
N LEU A 37 -6.14 -4.58 13.21
CA LEU A 37 -5.35 -3.46 12.74
C LEU A 37 -4.13 -3.93 11.94
N LEU A 38 -3.37 -4.90 12.43
CA LEU A 38 -2.21 -5.45 11.73
C LEU A 38 -2.60 -6.18 10.43
N ARG A 39 -3.76 -6.82 10.41
CA ARG A 39 -4.29 -7.45 9.20
C ARG A 39 -4.86 -6.44 8.20
N SER A 40 -5.37 -5.31 8.68
CA SER A 40 -5.90 -4.22 7.84
C SER A 40 -4.82 -3.32 7.27
N THR A 41 -3.61 -3.33 7.80
CA THR A 41 -2.45 -2.68 7.18
C THR A 41 -1.93 -3.54 6.02
N ARG A 42 -2.77 -3.78 5.02
CA ARG A 42 -2.27 -3.89 3.66
C ARG A 42 -1.73 -2.49 3.38
N ILE A 43 -0.43 -2.35 3.48
CA ILE A 43 0.29 -1.17 3.04
C ILE A 43 -0.12 -0.98 1.58
N THR A 44 -1.05 -0.06 1.35
CA THR A 44 -1.29 0.45 0.01
C THR A 44 -0.04 1.22 -0.32
N PRO A 45 0.74 0.78 -1.32
CA PRO A 45 1.97 1.46 -1.65
C PRO A 45 1.70 2.94 -1.95
N GLY A 46 2.25 3.81 -1.14
CA GLY A 46 2.48 5.22 -1.39
C GLY A 46 1.34 6.07 -1.95
N GLY A 47 0.65 6.79 -1.07
CA GLY A 47 -0.27 7.87 -1.45
C GLY A 47 -1.70 7.43 -1.75
N GLU A 48 -2.66 8.26 -1.36
CA GLU A 48 -4.06 8.02 -1.72
C GLU A 48 -4.21 7.96 -3.24
N PRO A 49 -4.88 6.93 -3.77
CA PRO A 49 -5.15 6.84 -5.20
C PRO A 49 -5.96 8.06 -5.63
N THR A 50 -5.41 8.85 -6.53
CA THR A 50 -6.04 10.12 -6.98
C THR A 50 -7.00 9.94 -8.15
N LEU A 51 -6.96 8.79 -8.84
CA LEU A 51 -7.78 8.53 -10.02
C LEU A 51 -9.17 8.00 -9.62
N GLN A 52 -10.16 8.91 -9.58
CA GLN A 52 -11.53 8.55 -9.21
C GLN A 52 -12.23 7.71 -10.29
N GLY A 53 -12.98 6.68 -9.86
CA GLY A 53 -13.74 5.80 -10.75
C GLY A 53 -12.86 4.94 -11.66
N ALA A 54 -11.62 4.69 -11.28
CA ALA A 54 -10.70 3.82 -12.01
C ALA A 54 -10.90 2.34 -11.63
N ILE A 55 -10.62 1.48 -12.59
CA ILE A 55 -10.48 0.04 -12.40
C ILE A 55 -9.15 -0.17 -11.68
N ARG A 56 -9.17 -0.78 -10.48
CA ARG A 56 -8.00 -0.89 -9.59
C ARG A 56 -7.49 -2.31 -9.45
N SER A 57 -6.21 -2.41 -9.14
CA SER A 57 -5.56 -3.68 -8.78
C SER A 57 -6.37 -4.45 -7.73
N GLY A 58 -6.54 -5.75 -7.95
CA GLY A 58 -7.35 -6.65 -7.14
C GLY A 58 -8.80 -6.79 -7.56
N SER A 59 -9.29 -6.02 -8.55
CA SER A 59 -10.60 -6.26 -9.16
C SER A 59 -10.50 -7.27 -10.32
N PRO A 60 -11.53 -8.11 -10.57
CA PRO A 60 -11.52 -9.05 -11.69
C PRO A 60 -11.34 -8.37 -13.06
N GLU A 61 -11.89 -7.18 -13.20
CA GLU A 61 -11.80 -6.39 -14.43
C GLU A 61 -10.36 -5.89 -14.63
N PHE A 62 -9.67 -5.51 -13.55
CA PHE A 62 -8.25 -5.13 -13.61
C PHE A 62 -7.39 -6.27 -14.10
N GLU A 63 -7.53 -7.46 -13.53
CA GLU A 63 -6.70 -8.61 -13.88
C GLU A 63 -6.92 -9.06 -15.34
N LYS A 64 -8.13 -8.92 -15.85
CA LYS A 64 -8.47 -9.23 -17.25
C LYS A 64 -7.79 -8.28 -18.24
N GLU A 65 -7.79 -6.98 -17.96
CA GLU A 65 -7.32 -5.96 -18.91
C GLU A 65 -5.84 -5.60 -18.70
N LYS A 66 -5.29 -5.81 -17.50
CA LYS A 66 -3.90 -5.49 -17.14
C LYS A 66 -2.88 -6.15 -18.09
N ALA A 67 -3.13 -7.37 -18.53
CA ALA A 67 -2.23 -8.08 -19.44
C ALA A 67 -2.02 -7.37 -20.79
N ASN A 68 -2.97 -6.50 -21.16
CA ASN A 68 -2.94 -5.70 -22.39
C ASN A 68 -2.37 -4.27 -22.17
N ILE A 69 -1.97 -3.93 -20.93
CA ILE A 69 -1.24 -2.69 -20.62
C ILE A 69 0.20 -3.11 -20.28
N VAL A 70 1.03 -3.17 -21.31
CA VAL A 70 2.39 -3.73 -21.21
C VAL A 70 3.36 -2.64 -20.81
N LEU A 71 4.24 -2.95 -19.85
CA LEU A 71 5.38 -2.11 -19.48
C LEU A 71 6.65 -2.75 -20.01
N ASP A 72 7.51 -1.94 -20.63
CA ASP A 72 8.88 -2.35 -20.95
C ASP A 72 9.67 -2.53 -19.63
N THR A 73 10.78 -3.23 -19.67
CA THR A 73 11.66 -3.41 -18.52
C THR A 73 12.04 -2.05 -17.94
N PRO A 74 11.80 -1.81 -16.64
CA PRO A 74 12.18 -0.55 -16.01
C PRO A 74 13.69 -0.34 -16.00
N GLU A 75 14.12 0.91 -16.20
CA GLU A 75 15.49 1.36 -16.04
C GLU A 75 15.54 2.48 -15.00
N ALA A 76 16.69 2.71 -14.38
CA ALA A 76 16.85 3.79 -13.41
C ALA A 76 18.15 4.54 -13.61
N ASP A 77 18.06 5.86 -13.49
CA ASP A 77 19.19 6.77 -13.34
C ASP A 77 19.27 7.28 -11.90
N GLU A 78 20.46 7.27 -11.33
CA GLU A 78 20.73 7.75 -9.98
C GLU A 78 21.54 9.04 -10.04
N ALA A 79 21.17 10.02 -9.23
CA ALA A 79 21.91 11.26 -9.05
C ALA A 79 22.01 11.65 -7.58
N LYS A 80 23.22 11.98 -7.12
CA LYS A 80 23.45 12.53 -5.78
C LYS A 80 23.28 14.04 -5.80
N ARG A 81 22.43 14.54 -4.91
CA ARG A 81 22.22 15.99 -4.77
C ARG A 81 23.28 16.63 -3.86
N PRO A 82 23.53 17.94 -3.98
CA PRO A 82 24.50 18.65 -3.12
C PRO A 82 24.20 18.55 -1.62
N LEU A 83 22.93 18.34 -1.23
CA LEU A 83 22.51 18.15 0.16
C LEU A 83 22.79 16.73 0.69
N GLY A 84 23.32 15.85 -0.16
CA GLY A 84 23.76 14.49 0.22
C GLY A 84 22.70 13.42 0.06
N ASP A 85 21.47 13.77 -0.30
CA ASP A 85 20.44 12.79 -0.65
C ASP A 85 20.58 12.30 -2.09
N ILE A 86 20.03 11.12 -2.33
CA ILE A 86 20.02 10.46 -3.63
C ILE A 86 18.62 10.57 -4.22
N VAL A 87 18.59 10.85 -5.51
CA VAL A 87 17.38 10.85 -6.33
C VAL A 87 17.52 9.78 -7.39
N MET A 88 16.49 8.93 -7.51
CA MET A 88 16.40 7.93 -8.58
C MET A 88 15.24 8.28 -9.51
N SER A 89 15.54 8.31 -10.81
CA SER A 89 14.57 8.48 -11.88
C SER A 89 14.31 7.11 -12.51
N LEU A 90 13.12 6.56 -12.29
CA LEU A 90 12.71 5.28 -12.86
C LEU A 90 11.99 5.51 -14.18
N HIS A 91 12.45 4.85 -15.25
CA HIS A 91 11.94 5.01 -16.60
C HIS A 91 11.34 3.70 -17.11
N THR A 92 10.24 3.78 -17.84
CA THR A 92 9.66 2.67 -18.61
C THR A 92 8.81 3.23 -19.75
N THR A 93 8.44 2.38 -20.70
CA THR A 93 7.44 2.70 -21.72
C THR A 93 6.19 1.88 -21.50
N VAL A 94 5.05 2.55 -21.39
CA VAL A 94 3.74 1.90 -21.33
C VAL A 94 3.21 1.72 -22.76
N ARG A 95 2.71 0.52 -23.08
CA ARG A 95 2.06 0.17 -24.35
C ARG A 95 0.60 -0.17 -24.09
N ASN A 96 -0.32 0.53 -24.72
CA ASN A 96 -1.75 0.26 -24.62
C ASN A 96 -2.18 -0.72 -25.72
N LEU A 97 -2.33 -1.99 -25.39
CA LEU A 97 -2.81 -3.03 -26.31
C LEU A 97 -4.26 -3.47 -26.01
N THR A 98 -5.00 -2.70 -25.19
CA THR A 98 -6.37 -3.07 -24.76
C THR A 98 -7.43 -2.90 -25.83
N GLY A 99 -7.10 -2.29 -26.97
CA GLY A 99 -8.08 -1.94 -28.00
C GLY A 99 -8.99 -0.76 -27.65
N LYS A 100 -8.86 -0.19 -26.43
CA LYS A 100 -9.65 0.93 -25.90
C LYS A 100 -8.74 2.12 -25.58
N THR A 101 -9.27 3.34 -25.63
CA THR A 101 -8.53 4.53 -25.23
C THR A 101 -8.49 4.64 -23.71
N LEU A 102 -7.30 4.75 -23.12
CA LEU A 102 -7.10 5.04 -21.70
C LEU A 102 -7.21 6.55 -21.46
N ILE A 103 -8.13 6.96 -20.60
CA ILE A 103 -8.28 8.36 -20.11
C ILE A 103 -7.79 8.51 -18.67
N GLY A 104 -7.35 7.41 -18.06
CA GLY A 104 -6.72 7.37 -16.76
C GLY A 104 -5.70 6.25 -16.69
N LEU A 105 -4.53 6.55 -16.15
CA LEU A 105 -3.48 5.57 -15.87
C LEU A 105 -2.73 6.00 -14.63
N GLU A 106 -2.70 5.13 -13.64
CA GLU A 106 -1.98 5.30 -12.38
C GLU A 106 -0.90 4.24 -12.27
N MET A 107 0.30 4.64 -11.90
CA MET A 107 1.45 3.75 -11.81
C MET A 107 2.13 3.90 -10.46
N TRP A 108 2.56 2.79 -9.93
CA TRP A 108 3.44 2.68 -8.78
C TRP A 108 4.88 2.42 -9.23
N ALA A 109 5.82 3.04 -8.54
CA ALA A 109 7.24 2.84 -8.73
C ALA A 109 7.93 2.71 -7.37
N ALA A 110 8.88 1.80 -7.23
CA ALA A 110 9.62 1.57 -6.00
C ALA A 110 11.08 1.17 -6.25
N VAL A 111 11.94 1.58 -5.32
CA VAL A 111 13.22 0.96 -5.06
C VAL A 111 13.01 -0.03 -3.91
N VAL A 112 13.48 -1.25 -4.07
CA VAL A 112 13.30 -2.33 -3.09
C VAL A 112 14.65 -2.85 -2.59
N ASP A 113 14.66 -3.36 -1.36
CA ASP A 113 15.81 -4.01 -0.73
C ASP A 113 15.99 -5.46 -1.24
N HIS A 114 17.05 -6.14 -0.76
CA HIS A 114 17.31 -7.54 -1.08
C HIS A 114 16.24 -8.52 -0.61
N GLN A 115 15.35 -8.10 0.29
CA GLN A 115 14.19 -8.87 0.74
C GLN A 115 12.93 -8.55 -0.10
N GLY A 116 13.04 -7.63 -1.08
CA GLY A 116 11.95 -7.20 -1.94
C GLY A 116 10.97 -6.22 -1.27
N LYS A 117 11.35 -5.64 -0.12
CA LYS A 117 10.56 -4.65 0.60
C LYS A 117 10.86 -3.24 0.04
N PRO A 118 9.85 -2.39 -0.18
CA PRO A 118 10.06 -1.02 -0.62
C PRO A 118 10.89 -0.21 0.38
N VAL A 119 12.00 0.33 -0.08
CA VAL A 119 12.84 1.33 0.61
C VAL A 119 12.27 2.70 0.37
N LYS A 120 11.90 2.96 -0.89
CA LYS A 120 11.20 4.17 -1.32
C LYS A 120 10.23 3.82 -2.42
N GLU A 121 9.03 4.41 -2.33
CA GLU A 121 7.99 4.17 -3.32
C GLU A 121 7.14 5.41 -3.56
N ARG A 122 6.46 5.45 -4.70
CA ARG A 122 5.56 6.53 -5.08
C ARG A 122 4.52 6.03 -6.07
N THR A 123 3.27 6.46 -5.89
CA THR A 123 2.20 6.28 -6.88
C THR A 123 1.91 7.60 -7.57
N VAL A 124 1.79 7.58 -8.89
CA VAL A 124 1.61 8.78 -9.71
C VAL A 124 0.54 8.54 -10.76
N VAL A 125 -0.32 9.53 -10.97
CA VAL A 125 -1.26 9.56 -12.10
C VAL A 125 -0.51 10.06 -13.33
N ILE A 126 -0.40 9.20 -14.33
CA ILE A 126 0.32 9.48 -15.59
C ILE A 126 -0.62 10.08 -16.63
N VAL A 127 -1.79 9.46 -16.82
CA VAL A 127 -2.88 9.98 -17.66
C VAL A 127 -3.99 10.43 -16.71
N PRO A 128 -4.50 11.66 -16.80
CA PRO A 128 -4.28 12.67 -17.82
C PRO A 128 -3.12 13.65 -17.56
N THR A 129 -2.29 13.45 -16.52
CA THR A 129 -1.30 14.46 -16.08
C THR A 129 -0.24 14.77 -17.15
N ARG A 130 0.30 13.75 -17.84
CA ARG A 130 1.34 13.94 -18.86
C ARG A 130 0.75 14.09 -20.26
N GLN A 131 -0.33 13.42 -20.53
CA GLN A 131 -1.11 13.56 -21.75
C GLN A 131 -2.57 13.21 -21.46
N PRO A 132 -3.55 13.80 -22.16
CA PRO A 132 -4.97 13.68 -21.83
C PRO A 132 -5.51 12.26 -21.99
N GLU A 133 -5.00 11.49 -22.92
CA GLU A 133 -5.43 10.11 -23.19
C GLU A 133 -4.30 9.31 -23.88
N LEU A 134 -4.34 7.97 -23.73
CA LEU A 134 -3.46 7.05 -24.46
C LEU A 134 -4.31 6.15 -25.37
N PRO A 135 -4.36 6.43 -26.69
CA PRO A 135 -5.15 5.65 -27.65
C PRO A 135 -4.67 4.19 -27.77
N PRO A 136 -5.50 3.29 -28.34
CA PRO A 136 -5.10 1.92 -28.65
C PRO A 136 -3.84 1.86 -29.51
N ASN A 137 -2.98 0.87 -29.24
CA ASN A 137 -1.73 0.62 -29.96
C ASN A 137 -0.72 1.79 -29.93
N LYS A 138 -0.88 2.70 -28.96
CA LYS A 138 0.08 3.79 -28.71
C LYS A 138 0.94 3.50 -27.48
N THR A 139 2.10 4.13 -27.46
CA THR A 139 3.08 4.06 -26.36
C THR A 139 3.21 5.40 -25.67
N LEU A 140 3.57 5.35 -24.39
CA LEU A 140 3.82 6.52 -23.55
C LEU A 140 5.09 6.29 -22.74
N PRO A 141 6.18 7.03 -22.97
CA PRO A 141 7.33 7.05 -22.06
C PRO A 141 6.94 7.63 -20.71
N VAL A 142 7.30 6.94 -19.64
CA VAL A 142 7.01 7.33 -18.26
C VAL A 142 8.30 7.43 -17.47
N SER A 143 8.45 8.51 -16.69
CA SER A 143 9.53 8.68 -15.73
C SER A 143 8.93 9.07 -14.38
N ILE A 144 9.30 8.36 -13.31
CA ILE A 144 8.86 8.62 -11.94
C ILE A 144 10.09 8.88 -11.09
N LEU A 145 10.08 10.03 -10.41
CA LEU A 145 11.17 10.47 -9.55
C LEU A 145 10.93 10.01 -8.12
N LEU A 146 11.93 9.34 -7.53
CA LEU A 146 11.98 8.94 -6.13
C LEU A 146 13.11 9.72 -5.45
N GLU A 147 12.74 10.54 -4.46
CA GLU A 147 13.65 11.45 -3.77
C GLU A 147 13.85 11.04 -2.31
N GLY A 148 14.96 11.50 -1.71
CA GLY A 148 15.26 11.31 -0.30
C GLY A 148 15.77 9.91 0.04
N LEU A 149 16.42 9.25 -0.92
CA LEU A 149 17.23 8.06 -0.69
C LEU A 149 18.58 8.47 -0.10
N SER A 150 19.24 7.56 0.59
CA SER A 150 20.56 7.77 1.16
C SER A 150 21.57 6.73 0.69
N ASP A 151 22.87 7.01 0.84
CA ASP A 151 23.96 6.06 0.55
C ASP A 151 23.86 4.78 1.41
N LYS A 152 23.13 4.85 2.55
CA LYS A 152 23.01 3.73 3.50
C LYS A 152 21.81 2.82 3.19
N ASP A 153 20.93 3.24 2.28
CA ASP A 153 19.76 2.45 1.92
C ASP A 153 20.17 1.22 1.11
N ASP A 154 19.59 0.07 1.47
CA ASP A 154 19.72 -1.15 0.70
C ASP A 154 18.86 -1.03 -0.56
N ARG A 155 19.49 -0.84 -1.72
CA ARG A 155 18.85 -0.62 -3.02
C ARG A 155 19.22 -1.76 -3.96
N ALA A 156 18.48 -2.86 -3.86
CA ALA A 156 18.78 -4.08 -4.59
C ALA A 156 18.14 -4.13 -5.98
N ASP A 157 16.92 -3.59 -6.11
CA ASP A 157 16.14 -3.70 -7.35
C ASP A 157 15.16 -2.52 -7.49
N ILE A 158 14.64 -2.33 -8.70
CA ILE A 158 13.60 -1.35 -9.02
C ILE A 158 12.36 -2.04 -9.55
N ARG A 159 11.19 -1.52 -9.21
CA ARG A 159 9.92 -2.07 -9.66
C ARG A 159 8.97 -0.98 -10.11
N MET A 160 8.27 -1.24 -11.19
CA MET A 160 7.17 -0.40 -11.67
C MET A 160 5.98 -1.25 -12.04
N ALA A 161 4.76 -0.78 -11.72
CA ALA A 161 3.54 -1.49 -12.01
C ALA A 161 2.37 -0.52 -12.26
N VAL A 162 1.41 -0.94 -13.07
CA VAL A 162 0.11 -0.27 -13.18
C VAL A 162 -0.72 -0.62 -11.96
N THR A 163 -1.31 0.38 -11.29
CA THR A 163 -2.15 0.21 -10.10
C THR A 163 -3.62 0.50 -10.38
N ALA A 164 -3.90 1.37 -11.33
CA ALA A 164 -5.25 1.65 -11.77
C ALA A 164 -5.28 2.20 -13.20
N PHE A 165 -6.40 2.00 -13.88
CA PHE A 165 -6.65 2.61 -15.20
C PHE A 165 -8.14 2.90 -15.40
N LYS A 166 -8.44 3.76 -16.37
CA LYS A 166 -9.80 4.13 -16.76
C LYS A 166 -9.90 4.24 -18.28
N PHE A 167 -10.93 3.60 -18.83
CA PHE A 167 -11.22 3.68 -20.26
C PHE A 167 -12.16 4.84 -20.59
N LYS A 168 -12.05 5.35 -21.80
CA LYS A 168 -13.02 6.25 -22.40
C LYS A 168 -14.31 5.47 -22.66
N GLN A 169 -15.44 6.01 -22.19
CA GLN A 169 -16.77 5.49 -22.46
C GLN A 169 -17.22 5.88 -23.86
#